data_aa3ee260b553ad6d2823270f1a0acb81
#
_entry.id   aa3ee260b553ad6d2823270f1a0acb81
#
_cell.length_a   1.000
_cell.length_b   1.000
_cell.length_c   1.000
_cell.angle_alpha   90.00
_cell.angle_beta   90.00
_cell.angle_gamma   90.00
#
_symmetry.space_group_name_H-M   'P 1'
#
loop_
_entity.id
_entity.type
_entity.pdbx_description
1 polymer ?
#
loop_
_entity_poly.entity_id
_entity_poly.type
_entity_poly.pdbx_seq_one_letter_code
_entity_poly.pdbx_strand_id
1 'polypeptide(L)'
;MLSGNRCGKTVCAGYELVSHLLGEYEPFWPGYRFDRPIRAWAAGDTAETTRNILQHELLGPVGAFGTGLIPKRALGRITQQRNVPDAVQGIHVIRRDGGRSVLQLKSFDQGRESFQGTSQDVIWLDEEPTLDIYTECVMRTMTTNGLVMCTFTPLLGLERCCHDIHARRPYPR
;
A
#
# COMPACT_ATOMS: atom_id res chain seq x y z
N MET A 1 -11.79 0.52 -3.23
CA MET A 1 -12.89 1.21 -2.50
C MET A 1 -13.21 2.49 -3.22
N LEU A 2 -14.44 2.59 -3.72
CA LEU A 2 -14.97 3.76 -4.42
C LEU A 2 -15.93 4.49 -3.47
N SER A 3 -15.65 5.73 -3.15
CA SER A 3 -16.54 6.56 -2.34
C SER A 3 -16.17 8.04 -2.48
N GLY A 4 -17.01 8.95 -1.99
CA GLY A 4 -16.75 10.39 -2.04
C GLY A 4 -15.45 10.83 -1.32
N ASN A 5 -15.07 12.09 -1.49
CA ASN A 5 -13.93 12.66 -0.81
C ASN A 5 -14.12 12.68 0.72
N ARG A 6 -13.03 12.55 1.48
CA ARG A 6 -12.99 12.64 2.96
C ARG A 6 -13.80 11.59 3.72
N CYS A 7 -14.06 10.41 3.14
CA CYS A 7 -14.77 9.32 3.83
C CYS A 7 -13.83 8.27 4.45
N GLY A 8 -12.57 8.61 4.70
CA GLY A 8 -11.63 7.74 5.42
C GLY A 8 -11.04 6.59 4.58
N LYS A 9 -11.10 6.65 3.25
CA LYS A 9 -10.56 5.59 2.37
C LYS A 9 -9.10 5.27 2.66
N THR A 10 -8.26 6.30 2.70
CA THR A 10 -6.81 6.19 2.94
C THR A 10 -6.52 5.56 4.31
N VAL A 11 -7.23 6.01 5.35
CA VAL A 11 -7.08 5.45 6.71
C VAL A 11 -7.50 3.97 6.74
N CYS A 12 -8.62 3.64 6.12
CA CYS A 12 -9.14 2.27 6.08
C CYS A 12 -8.17 1.31 5.35
N ALA A 13 -7.67 1.71 4.18
CA ALA A 13 -6.71 0.90 3.43
C ALA A 13 -5.34 0.85 4.11
N GLY A 14 -4.92 1.96 4.74
CA GLY A 14 -3.71 1.99 5.56
C GLY A 14 -3.79 1.02 6.74
N TYR A 15 -4.94 0.97 7.43
CA TYR A 15 -5.18 0.02 8.52
C TYR A 15 -5.11 -1.43 8.03
N GLU A 16 -5.75 -1.74 6.89
CA GLU A 16 -5.70 -3.08 6.29
C GLU A 16 -4.26 -3.47 5.92
N LEU A 17 -3.53 -2.58 5.25
CA LEU A 17 -2.13 -2.80 4.90
C LEU A 17 -1.27 -3.06 6.15
N VAL A 18 -1.44 -2.24 7.19
CA VAL A 18 -0.66 -2.36 8.44
C VAL A 18 -0.98 -3.66 9.17
N SER A 19 -2.26 -4.09 9.19
CA SER A 19 -2.64 -5.40 9.75
C SER A 19 -1.91 -6.55 9.06
N HIS A 20 -1.79 -6.51 7.74
CA HIS A 20 -1.02 -7.49 6.97
C HIS A 20 0.49 -7.41 7.26
N LEU A 21 1.05 -6.21 7.34
CA LEU A 21 2.48 -6.01 7.64
C LEU A 21 2.85 -6.51 9.03
N LEU A 22 2.01 -6.26 10.04
CA LEU A 22 2.21 -6.68 11.42
C LEU A 22 1.88 -8.16 11.65
N GLY A 23 1.01 -8.75 10.80
CA GLY A 23 0.39 -10.06 11.06
C GLY A 23 -0.53 -10.00 12.28
N GLU A 24 -1.08 -8.83 12.57
CA GLU A 24 -2.04 -8.59 13.66
C GLU A 24 -3.41 -8.35 13.03
N TYR A 25 -4.35 -9.24 13.27
CA TYR A 25 -5.71 -9.17 12.74
C TYR A 25 -6.72 -9.21 13.88
N GLU A 26 -7.75 -8.39 13.77
CA GLU A 26 -8.86 -8.44 14.71
C GLU A 26 -9.55 -9.82 14.70
N PRO A 27 -10.13 -10.28 15.81
CA PRO A 27 -10.79 -11.59 15.87
C PRO A 27 -11.87 -11.79 14.80
N PHE A 28 -12.56 -10.71 14.43
CA PHE A 28 -13.64 -10.70 13.44
C PHE A 28 -13.16 -10.43 12.00
N TRP A 29 -11.84 -10.39 11.74
CA TRP A 29 -11.28 -10.11 10.40
C TRP A 29 -11.80 -11.13 9.37
N PRO A 30 -12.56 -10.71 8.37
CA PRO A 30 -13.19 -11.63 7.42
C PRO A 30 -12.29 -11.95 6.21
N GLY A 31 -11.21 -11.20 6.04
CA GLY A 31 -10.34 -11.27 4.87
C GLY A 31 -9.20 -12.29 5.00
N TYR A 32 -8.36 -12.30 4.00
CA TYR A 32 -7.16 -13.15 3.98
C TYR A 32 -6.20 -12.77 5.11
N ARG A 33 -5.49 -13.75 5.67
CA ARG A 33 -4.48 -13.54 6.72
C ARG A 33 -3.16 -14.14 6.27
N PHE A 34 -2.11 -13.32 6.27
CA PHE A 34 -0.76 -13.81 6.00
C PHE A 34 -0.13 -14.36 7.29
N ASP A 35 0.28 -15.62 7.26
CA ASP A 35 0.97 -16.32 8.36
C ASP A 35 2.49 -16.14 8.32
N ARG A 36 3.01 -15.40 7.35
CA ARG A 36 4.43 -15.12 7.10
C ARG A 36 4.71 -13.64 6.92
N PRO A 37 5.99 -13.21 7.01
CA PRO A 37 6.38 -11.86 6.61
C PRO A 37 6.03 -11.59 5.15
N ILE A 38 5.58 -10.38 4.87
CA ILE A 38 5.13 -9.96 3.54
C ILE A 38 6.00 -8.86 2.95
N ARG A 39 5.93 -8.75 1.63
CA ARG A 39 6.43 -7.61 0.86
C ARG A 39 5.25 -6.81 0.36
N ALA A 40 5.27 -5.52 0.60
CA ALA A 40 4.17 -4.65 0.20
C ALA A 40 4.66 -3.35 -0.45
N TRP A 41 3.85 -2.82 -1.33
CA TRP A 41 3.96 -1.46 -1.85
C TRP A 41 2.76 -0.63 -1.42
N ALA A 42 3.01 0.66 -1.14
CA ALA A 42 1.98 1.68 -1.07
C ALA A 42 2.39 2.81 -2.02
N ALA A 43 1.50 3.18 -2.93
CA ALA A 43 1.80 4.13 -3.98
C ALA A 43 0.73 5.21 -4.10
N GLY A 44 1.17 6.45 -4.26
CA GLY A 44 0.34 7.61 -4.56
C GLY A 44 0.69 8.23 -5.90
N ASP A 45 0.06 9.34 -6.23
CA ASP A 45 0.22 10.01 -7.53
C ASP A 45 1.65 10.51 -7.76
N THR A 46 2.16 11.36 -6.86
CA THR A 46 3.52 11.92 -6.93
C THR A 46 4.34 11.56 -5.70
N ALA A 47 5.67 11.69 -5.78
CA ALA A 47 6.55 11.47 -4.64
C ALA A 47 6.21 12.41 -3.47
N GLU A 48 5.80 13.65 -3.75
CA GLU A 48 5.41 14.62 -2.74
C GLU A 48 4.08 14.27 -2.09
N THR A 49 3.05 13.90 -2.84
CA THR A 49 1.75 13.47 -2.29
C THR A 49 1.89 12.18 -1.50
N THR A 50 2.70 11.23 -1.98
CA THR A 50 3.00 9.99 -1.26
C THR A 50 3.65 10.28 0.10
N ARG A 51 4.63 11.21 0.16
CA ARG A 51 5.24 11.64 1.43
C ARG A 51 4.22 12.32 2.35
N ASN A 52 3.46 13.27 1.83
CA ASN A 52 2.59 14.12 2.64
C ASN A 52 1.34 13.38 3.13
N ILE A 53 0.89 12.35 2.41
CA ILE A 53 -0.34 11.61 2.72
C ILE A 53 0.00 10.21 3.23
N LEU A 54 0.54 9.33 2.39
CA LEU A 54 0.74 7.92 2.75
C LEU A 54 1.81 7.75 3.83
N GLN A 55 2.96 8.40 3.68
CA GLN A 55 4.02 8.33 4.68
C GLN A 55 3.54 8.91 6.01
N HIS A 56 2.86 10.06 5.99
CA HIS A 56 2.34 10.69 7.20
C HIS A 56 1.31 9.79 7.90
N GLU A 57 0.37 9.21 7.16
CA GLU A 57 -0.65 8.32 7.71
C GLU A 57 -0.02 7.05 8.31
N LEU A 58 0.91 6.44 7.58
CA LEU A 58 1.53 5.18 7.99
C LEU A 58 2.56 5.35 9.11
N LEU A 59 3.39 6.39 9.07
CA LEU A 59 4.52 6.57 9.98
C LEU A 59 4.32 7.67 11.02
N GLY A 60 3.47 8.67 10.73
CA GLY A 60 3.40 9.93 11.45
C GLY A 60 4.28 11.01 10.82
N PRO A 61 4.31 12.21 11.41
CA PRO A 61 5.10 13.34 10.90
C PRO A 61 6.60 13.04 10.93
N VAL A 62 7.34 13.72 10.05
CA VAL A 62 8.81 13.69 10.04
C VAL A 62 9.36 14.11 11.39
N GLY A 63 10.28 13.35 11.94
CA GLY A 63 10.83 13.55 13.29
C GLY A 63 10.05 12.86 14.40
N ALA A 64 8.82 12.35 14.13
CA ALA A 64 8.00 11.63 15.10
C ALA A 64 7.44 10.30 14.52
N PHE A 65 8.27 9.58 13.76
CA PHE A 65 7.87 8.29 13.20
C PHE A 65 7.52 7.28 14.30
N GLY A 66 6.46 6.51 14.04
CA GLY A 66 5.89 5.56 14.98
C GLY A 66 4.67 6.08 15.73
N THR A 67 4.19 7.28 15.33
CA THR A 67 2.92 7.87 15.80
C THR A 67 1.79 7.73 14.79
N GLY A 68 2.07 7.21 13.58
CA GLY A 68 1.08 6.84 12.59
C GLY A 68 0.49 5.45 12.82
N LEU A 69 -0.08 4.85 11.78
CA LEU A 69 -0.69 3.52 11.84
C LEU A 69 0.33 2.42 12.17
N ILE A 70 1.60 2.57 11.76
CA ILE A 70 2.68 1.65 12.15
C ILE A 70 3.25 2.14 13.49
N PRO A 71 3.03 1.40 14.59
CA PRO A 71 3.47 1.82 15.91
C PRO A 71 5.00 1.75 16.05
N LYS A 72 5.56 2.59 16.91
CA LYS A 72 7.01 2.69 17.13
C LYS A 72 7.67 1.32 17.45
N ARG A 73 6.98 0.45 18.19
CA ARG A 73 7.47 -0.90 18.51
C ARG A 73 7.70 -1.78 17.31
N ALA A 74 7.01 -1.52 16.20
CA ALA A 74 7.08 -2.29 14.97
C ALA A 74 7.99 -1.66 13.90
N LEU A 75 8.51 -0.47 14.15
CA LEU A 75 9.43 0.19 13.22
C LEU A 75 10.84 -0.41 13.34
N GLY A 76 11.28 -1.00 12.24
CA GLY A 76 12.66 -1.42 12.04
C GLY A 76 13.47 -0.38 11.27
N ARG A 77 14.31 -0.85 10.34
CA ARG A 77 15.14 0.01 9.50
C ARG A 77 14.26 0.81 8.53
N ILE A 78 14.52 2.12 8.46
CA ILE A 78 13.92 3.04 7.48
C ILE A 78 15.00 3.45 6.49
N THR A 79 14.69 3.41 5.19
CA THR A 79 15.56 3.92 4.12
C THR A 79 14.90 5.12 3.48
N GLN A 80 15.68 6.19 3.28
CA GLN A 80 15.18 7.41 2.66
C GLN A 80 15.27 7.35 1.13
N GLN A 81 14.39 8.05 0.47
CA GLN A 81 14.40 8.22 -0.98
C GLN A 81 15.48 9.22 -1.36
N ARG A 82 16.20 8.94 -2.45
CA ARG A 82 17.17 9.90 -3.00
C ARG A 82 16.41 11.04 -3.70
N ASN A 83 16.96 12.25 -3.60
CA ASN A 83 16.48 13.45 -4.30
C ASN A 83 15.11 14.01 -3.85
N VAL A 84 14.47 13.44 -2.83
CA VAL A 84 13.24 13.98 -2.23
C VAL A 84 13.47 14.12 -0.73
N PRO A 85 13.59 15.34 -0.21
CA PRO A 85 13.82 15.56 1.21
C PRO A 85 12.76 14.89 2.07
N ASP A 86 13.18 14.24 3.16
CA ASP A 86 12.32 13.60 4.17
C ASP A 86 11.39 12.50 3.63
N ALA A 87 11.52 12.12 2.36
CA ALA A 87 10.75 11.01 1.79
C ALA A 87 11.37 9.66 2.14
N VAL A 88 10.53 8.75 2.60
CA VAL A 88 10.90 7.37 2.90
C VAL A 88 10.70 6.51 1.67
N GLN A 89 11.70 5.71 1.32
CA GLN A 89 11.63 4.72 0.24
C GLN A 89 11.17 3.35 0.75
N GLY A 90 11.67 2.93 1.91
CA GLY A 90 11.41 1.60 2.42
C GLY A 90 11.44 1.52 3.94
N ILE A 91 10.62 0.64 4.47
CA ILE A 91 10.44 0.43 5.90
C ILE A 91 10.45 -1.08 6.17
N HIS A 92 11.29 -1.51 7.09
CA HIS A 92 11.18 -2.84 7.68
C HIS A 92 10.19 -2.78 8.84
N VAL A 93 9.15 -3.60 8.79
CA VAL A 93 8.12 -3.67 9.83
C VAL A 93 8.29 -4.98 10.61
N ILE A 94 8.47 -4.86 11.92
CA ILE A 94 8.63 -6.01 12.81
C ILE A 94 7.24 -6.55 13.14
N ARG A 95 7.01 -7.80 12.77
CA ARG A 95 5.77 -8.52 13.03
C ARG A 95 5.66 -8.99 14.48
N ARG A 96 4.45 -9.32 14.90
CA ARG A 96 4.17 -9.88 16.22
C ARG A 96 4.95 -11.19 16.51
N ASP A 97 5.19 -12.01 15.47
CA ASP A 97 5.95 -13.26 15.56
C ASP A 97 7.48 -13.08 15.48
N GLY A 98 7.97 -11.85 15.44
CA GLY A 98 9.39 -11.51 15.28
C GLY A 98 9.87 -11.51 13.83
N GLY A 99 9.03 -11.90 12.87
CA GLY A 99 9.33 -11.81 11.44
C GLY A 99 9.48 -10.36 10.98
N ARG A 100 9.96 -10.15 9.76
CA ARG A 100 10.19 -8.81 9.19
C ARG A 100 9.50 -8.68 7.84
N SER A 101 8.41 -7.93 7.81
CA SER A 101 7.77 -7.48 6.58
C SER A 101 8.51 -6.27 6.01
N VAL A 102 8.36 -6.05 4.71
CA VAL A 102 8.99 -4.92 4.01
C VAL A 102 7.90 -4.13 3.29
N LEU A 103 7.81 -2.84 3.59
CA LEU A 103 6.98 -1.89 2.88
C LEU A 103 7.86 -0.94 2.08
N GLN A 104 7.51 -0.72 0.81
CA GLN A 104 8.12 0.32 -0.02
C GLN A 104 7.08 1.35 -0.42
N LEU A 105 7.44 2.61 -0.29
CA LEU A 105 6.64 3.73 -0.79
C LEU A 105 7.08 4.07 -2.20
N LYS A 106 6.11 4.21 -3.10
CA LYS A 106 6.29 4.50 -4.53
C LYS A 106 5.36 5.60 -4.97
N SER A 107 5.56 6.11 -6.17
CA SER A 107 4.65 7.07 -6.78
C SER A 107 4.51 6.81 -8.29
N PHE A 108 3.34 7.17 -8.84
CA PHE A 108 3.03 6.88 -10.24
C PHE A 108 3.89 7.71 -11.21
N ASP A 109 4.32 8.90 -10.79
CA ASP A 109 5.24 9.76 -11.54
C ASP A 109 6.62 9.12 -11.81
N GLN A 110 6.99 8.07 -11.07
CA GLN A 110 8.18 7.27 -11.33
C GLN A 110 8.03 6.34 -12.55
N GLY A 111 6.84 6.26 -13.11
CA GLY A 111 6.51 5.45 -14.27
C GLY A 111 6.42 3.93 -13.97
N ARG A 112 5.88 3.20 -14.95
CA ARG A 112 5.67 1.75 -14.88
C ARG A 112 6.92 0.95 -14.50
N GLU A 113 8.08 1.37 -14.97
CA GLU A 113 9.36 0.66 -14.74
C GLU A 113 9.69 0.53 -13.25
N SER A 114 9.30 1.51 -12.43
CA SER A 114 9.50 1.48 -10.99
C SER A 114 8.72 0.34 -10.31
N PHE A 115 7.64 -0.14 -10.93
CA PHE A 115 6.80 -1.23 -10.43
C PHE A 115 7.21 -2.61 -10.97
N GLN A 116 8.33 -2.69 -11.69
CA GLN A 116 8.85 -3.97 -12.20
C GLN A 116 9.78 -4.64 -11.18
N GLY A 117 10.05 -5.94 -11.41
CA GLY A 117 11.13 -6.69 -10.78
C GLY A 117 10.67 -7.69 -9.73
N THR A 118 10.14 -7.26 -8.60
CA THR A 118 9.90 -8.14 -7.45
C THR A 118 8.42 -8.49 -7.26
N SER A 119 8.14 -9.76 -6.90
CA SER A 119 6.81 -10.17 -6.47
C SER A 119 6.40 -9.51 -5.15
N GLN A 120 5.14 -9.17 -5.03
CA GLN A 120 4.55 -8.50 -3.86
C GLN A 120 3.37 -9.31 -3.32
N ASP A 121 3.16 -9.24 -2.01
CA ASP A 121 2.03 -9.87 -1.35
C ASP A 121 0.84 -8.92 -1.23
N VAL A 122 1.12 -7.63 -1.00
CA VAL A 122 0.08 -6.60 -0.92
C VAL A 122 0.55 -5.36 -1.67
N ILE A 123 -0.30 -4.81 -2.52
CA ILE A 123 -0.08 -3.53 -3.18
C ILE A 123 -1.27 -2.63 -2.90
N TRP A 124 -1.02 -1.45 -2.34
CA TRP A 124 -2.01 -0.41 -2.15
C TRP A 124 -1.73 0.77 -3.07
N LEU A 125 -2.69 1.09 -3.93
CA LEU A 125 -2.68 2.22 -4.85
C LEU A 125 -3.68 3.26 -4.33
N ASP A 126 -3.16 4.37 -3.80
CA ASP A 126 -3.96 5.50 -3.30
C ASP A 126 -3.97 6.58 -4.39
N GLU A 127 -5.08 6.80 -4.99
CA GLU A 127 -5.41 7.47 -6.24
C GLU A 127 -5.48 6.49 -7.43
N GLU A 128 -6.09 6.96 -8.53
CA GLU A 128 -6.31 6.14 -9.73
C GLU A 128 -5.01 5.99 -10.53
N PRO A 129 -4.41 4.79 -10.62
CA PRO A 129 -3.23 4.58 -11.41
C PRO A 129 -3.57 4.53 -12.91
N THR A 130 -2.59 4.76 -13.76
CA THR A 130 -2.72 4.43 -15.18
C THR A 130 -2.86 2.92 -15.39
N LEU A 131 -3.52 2.50 -16.46
CA LEU A 131 -3.82 1.08 -16.72
C LEU A 131 -2.56 0.20 -16.79
N ASP A 132 -1.47 0.73 -17.31
CA ASP A 132 -0.18 0.03 -17.43
C ASP A 132 0.46 -0.21 -16.05
N ILE A 133 0.41 0.76 -15.13
CA ILE A 133 0.87 0.60 -13.74
C ILE A 133 -0.03 -0.42 -13.02
N TYR A 134 -1.35 -0.29 -13.15
CA TYR A 134 -2.29 -1.24 -12.54
C TYR A 134 -2.03 -2.67 -13.01
N THR A 135 -1.89 -2.87 -14.32
CA THR A 135 -1.61 -4.19 -14.91
C THR A 135 -0.29 -4.76 -14.40
N GLU A 136 0.74 -3.93 -14.29
CA GLU A 136 2.03 -4.34 -13.72
C GLU A 136 1.87 -4.79 -12.26
N CYS A 137 1.15 -4.01 -11.44
CA CYS A 137 0.89 -4.37 -10.04
C CYS A 137 0.14 -5.71 -9.91
N VAL A 138 -0.88 -5.96 -10.74
CA VAL A 138 -1.58 -7.25 -10.77
C VAL A 138 -0.61 -8.39 -11.08
N MET A 139 0.28 -8.21 -12.08
CA MET A 139 1.28 -9.24 -12.41
C MET A 139 2.26 -9.51 -11.25
N ARG A 140 2.60 -8.50 -10.45
CA ARG A 140 3.50 -8.68 -9.29
C ARG A 140 2.87 -9.47 -8.15
N THR A 141 1.54 -9.50 -8.06
CA THR A 141 0.82 -10.25 -7.02
C THR A 141 0.41 -11.66 -7.45
N MET A 142 0.47 -12.00 -8.73
CA MET A 142 0.00 -13.31 -9.25
C MET A 142 0.76 -14.50 -8.64
N THR A 143 2.08 -14.41 -8.49
CA THR A 143 2.91 -15.51 -8.00
C THR A 143 2.80 -15.74 -6.51
N THR A 144 2.36 -14.74 -5.77
CA THR A 144 2.20 -14.77 -4.31
C THR A 144 0.76 -15.00 -3.88
N ASN A 145 -0.17 -15.06 -4.84
CA ASN A 145 -1.61 -14.98 -4.60
C ASN A 145 -1.96 -13.75 -3.72
N GLY A 146 -1.30 -12.64 -4.06
CA GLY A 146 -1.37 -11.41 -3.27
C GLY A 146 -2.59 -10.56 -3.56
N LEU A 147 -2.68 -9.43 -2.88
CA LEU A 147 -3.81 -8.50 -2.92
C LEU A 147 -3.39 -7.19 -3.60
N VAL A 148 -4.28 -6.64 -4.43
CA VAL A 148 -4.19 -5.24 -4.91
C VAL A 148 -5.39 -4.47 -4.37
N MET A 149 -5.12 -3.43 -3.59
CA MET A 149 -6.12 -2.52 -3.04
C MET A 149 -6.02 -1.18 -3.76
N CYS A 150 -7.15 -0.63 -4.16
CA CYS A 150 -7.22 0.70 -4.78
C CYS A 150 -8.19 1.59 -4.00
N THR A 151 -7.74 2.80 -3.68
CA THR A 151 -8.52 3.82 -2.98
C THR A 151 -8.49 5.11 -3.78
N PHE A 152 -9.56 5.42 -4.50
CA PHE A 152 -9.66 6.65 -5.27
C PHE A 152 -11.11 7.15 -5.38
N THR A 153 -11.24 8.40 -5.77
CA THR A 153 -12.54 9.02 -6.10
C THR A 153 -12.61 9.17 -7.61
N PRO A 154 -13.53 8.52 -8.32
CA PRO A 154 -13.64 8.65 -9.76
C PRO A 154 -14.16 10.05 -10.11
N LEU A 155 -13.26 11.00 -10.36
CA LEU A 155 -13.57 12.40 -10.66
C LEU A 155 -13.93 12.61 -12.14
N LEU A 156 -13.39 11.79 -13.04
CA LEU A 156 -13.56 11.89 -14.50
C LEU A 156 -14.51 10.83 -15.08
N GLY A 157 -15.28 10.14 -14.22
CA GLY A 157 -16.10 9.01 -14.61
C GLY A 157 -15.37 7.67 -14.42
N LEU A 158 -16.01 6.58 -14.78
CA LEU A 158 -15.42 5.24 -14.74
C LEU A 158 -14.46 5.08 -15.94
N GLU A 159 -13.20 5.39 -15.77
CA GLU A 159 -12.17 5.08 -16.74
C GLU A 159 -11.94 3.56 -16.86
N ARG A 160 -11.20 3.12 -17.90
CA ARG A 160 -11.00 1.69 -18.18
C ARG A 160 -10.43 0.91 -16.99
N CYS A 161 -9.62 1.55 -16.16
CA CYS A 161 -9.07 0.94 -14.95
C CYS A 161 -10.16 0.55 -13.94
N CYS A 162 -11.16 1.41 -13.73
CA CYS A 162 -12.31 1.11 -12.87
C CYS A 162 -13.17 -0.04 -13.40
N HIS A 163 -13.35 -0.15 -14.72
CA HIS A 163 -14.09 -1.25 -15.35
C HIS A 163 -13.41 -2.59 -15.12
N ASP A 164 -12.09 -2.67 -15.28
CA ASP A 164 -11.34 -3.92 -15.09
C ASP A 164 -11.27 -4.34 -13.61
N ILE A 165 -11.17 -3.39 -12.68
CA ILE A 165 -11.22 -3.66 -11.23
C ILE A 165 -12.59 -4.24 -10.82
N HIS A 166 -13.69 -3.73 -11.41
CA HIS A 166 -15.04 -4.20 -11.10
C HIS A 166 -15.36 -5.54 -11.78
N ALA A 167 -14.79 -5.81 -12.95
CA ALA A 167 -15.02 -7.05 -13.71
C ALA A 167 -14.30 -8.27 -13.11
N ARG A 168 -13.20 -8.04 -12.38
CA ARG A 168 -12.44 -9.10 -11.73
C ARG A 168 -12.85 -9.23 -10.26
N ARG A 169 -13.97 -9.91 -10.00
CA ARG A 169 -14.21 -10.54 -8.69
C ARG A 169 -13.63 -11.95 -8.74
N PRO A 170 -12.60 -12.25 -7.97
CA PRO A 170 -12.47 -13.59 -7.46
C PRO A 170 -12.22 -13.58 -5.96
N TYR A 171 -13.27 -13.63 -5.17
CA TYR A 171 -13.19 -14.41 -3.95
C TYR A 171 -13.88 -15.73 -4.25
N PRO A 172 -13.17 -16.86 -4.36
CA PRO A 172 -13.79 -18.15 -4.20
C PRO A 172 -14.27 -18.24 -2.75
N ARG A 173 -15.49 -18.69 -2.59
CA ARG A 173 -16.14 -19.00 -1.30
C ARG A 173 -15.38 -20.09 -0.58
#